data_fa203026692fc3114daae152b97ffea0
#
_entry.id   fa203026692fc3114daae152b97ffea0
#
_cell.length_a   1.000
_cell.length_b   1.000
_cell.length_c   1.000
_cell.angle_alpha   90.00
_cell.angle_beta   90.00
_cell.angle_gamma   90.00
#
_symmetry.space_group_name_H-M   'P 1'
#
loop_
_entity.id
_entity.type
_entity.pdbx_description
1 polymer ?
#
loop_
_entity_poly.entity_id
_entity_poly.type
_entity_poly.pdbx_seq_one_letter_code
_entity_poly.pdbx_strand_id
1 'polypeptide(L)'
;MAQTMTPSSITDGQKEEEPILRCISEGENLVIPATDGKALISEEKDVFKVWIDPDFLRLDANEPSNPTPEAVPRVYEMERDTTFEHMFDSVCKDKDKICWTQSQIIGFVQKYPNWLHPEGWATFFPFKSKGNFFVAYVFWYGPAWLDVFVG
;
A
#
# COMPACT_ATOMS: atom_id res chain seq x y z
N MET A 1 -6.94 1.83 11.78
CA MET A 1 -6.67 2.34 12.03
C MET A 1 -5.68 2.69 12.47
N ALA A 2 -5.23 3.02 12.76
CA ALA A 2 -4.45 3.41 12.99
C ALA A 2 -3.79 3.58 13.65
N GLN A 3 -3.43 3.67 14.09
CA GLN A 3 -2.84 3.86 14.55
C GLN A 3 -2.73 4.01 15.37
N THR A 4 -2.68 4.02 15.94
CA THR A 4 -2.53 4.45 16.63
C THR A 4 -2.85 4.13 17.64
N MET A 5 -2.82 3.77 18.29
CA MET A 5 -3.07 3.51 19.17
C MET A 5 -2.61 3.78 20.11
N THR A 6 -2.80 3.85 20.85
CA THR A 6 -2.42 4.28 21.70
C THR A 6 -2.65 3.72 22.81
N PRO A 7 -2.15 3.48 23.48
CA PRO A 7 -2.19 2.80 24.44
C PRO A 7 -2.53 3.30 25.50
N SER A 8 -3.04 3.36 25.83
CA SER A 8 -3.51 3.82 26.66
C SER A 8 -3.05 3.72 27.82
N SER A 9 -2.81 3.26 28.25
CA SER A 9 -2.53 3.08 29.34
C SER A 9 -1.37 2.87 29.72
N ILE A 10 -0.66 3.50 29.59
CA ILE A 10 0.52 3.37 29.95
C ILE A 10 0.61 3.57 31.24
N THR A 11 1.19 2.97 31.91
CA THR A 11 1.10 3.12 33.19
C THR A 11 2.31 2.88 33.72
N ASP A 12 2.50 3.03 34.84
CA ASP A 12 3.53 2.51 35.61
C ASP A 12 4.84 2.74 35.07
N GLY A 13 5.09 3.85 34.57
CA GLY A 13 6.36 4.17 34.12
C GLY A 13 6.74 3.53 32.84
N GLN A 14 5.83 2.80 32.26
CA GLN A 14 6.11 2.30 30.98
C GLN A 14 6.14 3.43 30.01
N LYS A 15 7.08 3.38 29.08
CA LYS A 15 7.08 4.33 28.10
C LYS A 15 6.07 4.00 27.10
N GLU A 16 5.36 4.96 26.64
CA GLU A 16 4.47 4.83 25.55
C GLU A 16 5.27 4.68 24.28
N GLU A 17 5.01 3.67 23.51
CA GLU A 17 5.68 3.53 22.24
C GLU A 17 5.15 4.55 21.28
N GLU A 18 6.03 5.18 20.55
CA GLU A 18 5.62 6.08 19.50
C GLU A 18 4.96 5.29 18.39
N PRO A 19 3.90 5.79 17.79
CA PRO A 19 3.27 5.09 16.69
C PRO A 19 4.21 5.02 15.50
N ILE A 20 4.16 3.90 14.79
CA ILE A 20 4.94 3.72 13.57
C ILE A 20 4.24 4.40 12.41
N LEU A 21 2.92 4.32 12.37
CA LEU A 21 2.10 4.86 11.28
C LEU A 21 1.04 5.78 11.85
N ARG A 22 0.72 6.81 11.08
CA ARG A 22 -0.38 7.73 11.40
C ARG A 22 -1.32 7.74 10.21
N CYS A 23 -2.59 7.49 10.45
CA CYS A 23 -3.59 7.54 9.38
C CYS A 23 -3.83 8.99 8.97
N ILE A 24 -3.62 9.30 7.69
CA ILE A 24 -3.78 10.65 7.18
C ILE A 24 -5.00 10.81 6.29
N SER A 25 -5.76 9.73 6.09
CA SER A 25 -6.95 9.77 5.24
C SER A 25 -8.26 9.79 6.01
N GLU A 26 -8.21 9.91 7.34
CA GLU A 26 -9.43 10.00 8.12
C GLU A 26 -10.22 11.23 7.73
N GLY A 27 -11.52 11.06 7.53
CA GLY A 27 -12.39 12.16 7.12
C GLY A 27 -12.36 12.44 5.63
N GLU A 28 -11.50 11.80 4.87
CA GLU A 28 -11.46 11.96 3.43
C GLU A 28 -12.38 10.94 2.78
N ASN A 29 -12.90 11.28 1.61
CA ASN A 29 -13.82 10.40 0.91
C ASN A 29 -13.13 9.64 -0.20
N LEU A 30 -12.09 8.90 0.15
CA LEU A 30 -11.36 8.10 -0.82
C LEU A 30 -12.12 6.81 -1.09
N VAL A 31 -12.22 6.44 -2.35
CA VAL A 31 -12.93 5.24 -2.76
C VAL A 31 -12.18 4.55 -3.87
N ILE A 32 -11.93 3.25 -3.68
CA ILE A 32 -11.42 2.40 -4.76
C ILE A 32 -12.64 1.76 -5.41
N PRO A 33 -12.85 1.99 -6.72
CA PRO A 33 -13.99 1.37 -7.39
C PRO A 33 -13.89 -0.16 -7.39
N ALA A 34 -15.01 -0.81 -7.58
CA ALA A 34 -15.02 -2.26 -7.76
C ALA A 34 -14.15 -2.63 -8.97
N THR A 35 -13.45 -3.76 -8.89
CA THR A 35 -12.58 -4.23 -9.96
C THR A 35 -12.93 -5.66 -10.35
N ASP A 36 -12.52 -6.06 -11.56
CA ASP A 36 -12.66 -7.46 -11.96
C ASP A 36 -11.47 -8.32 -11.51
N GLY A 37 -10.45 -7.69 -10.92
CA GLY A 37 -9.27 -8.39 -10.40
C GLY A 37 -8.26 -8.81 -11.44
N LYS A 38 -8.49 -8.56 -12.71
CA LYS A 38 -7.66 -9.12 -13.77
C LYS A 38 -6.45 -8.29 -14.12
N ALA A 39 -6.44 -7.00 -13.78
CA ALA A 39 -5.32 -6.14 -14.14
C ALA A 39 -4.09 -6.50 -13.32
N LEU A 40 -2.94 -6.48 -13.97
CA LEU A 40 -1.66 -6.79 -13.36
C LEU A 40 -0.73 -5.60 -13.48
N ILE A 41 0.00 -5.30 -12.42
CA ILE A 41 0.93 -4.17 -12.41
C ILE A 41 1.97 -4.33 -13.51
N SER A 42 2.44 -5.55 -13.74
CA SER A 42 3.48 -5.81 -14.75
C SER A 42 3.05 -5.47 -16.18
N GLU A 43 1.75 -5.32 -16.40
CA GLU A 43 1.22 -5.05 -17.75
C GLU A 43 0.73 -3.62 -17.91
N GLU A 44 0.76 -2.80 -16.86
CA GLU A 44 0.16 -1.46 -16.89
C GLU A 44 1.18 -0.39 -17.23
N LYS A 45 1.73 -0.47 -18.43
CA LYS A 45 2.75 0.48 -18.88
C LYS A 45 2.20 1.87 -19.10
N ASP A 46 0.90 2.01 -19.29
CA ASP A 46 0.27 3.31 -19.46
C ASP A 46 0.12 4.04 -18.12
N VAL A 47 0.19 3.30 -17.01
CA VAL A 47 0.11 3.88 -15.67
C VAL A 47 1.52 4.11 -15.13
N PHE A 48 2.36 3.08 -15.17
CA PHE A 48 3.73 3.15 -14.65
C PHE A 48 4.70 3.41 -15.80
N LYS A 49 4.69 4.65 -16.28
CA LYS A 49 5.38 5.00 -17.53
C LYS A 49 6.88 5.08 -17.39
N VAL A 50 7.39 5.32 -16.17
CA VAL A 50 8.83 5.45 -15.97
C VAL A 50 9.48 4.09 -15.89
N TRP A 51 8.94 3.18 -15.09
CA TRP A 51 9.57 1.89 -14.88
C TRP A 51 8.64 0.91 -14.19
N ILE A 52 8.66 -0.32 -14.64
CA ILE A 52 8.03 -1.45 -13.94
C ILE A 52 9.13 -2.47 -13.65
N ASP A 53 9.30 -2.81 -12.39
CA ASP A 53 10.33 -3.74 -11.95
C ASP A 53 10.13 -5.11 -12.61
N PRO A 54 11.13 -5.65 -13.31
CA PRO A 54 11.02 -6.99 -13.88
C PRO A 54 10.82 -8.08 -12.84
N ASP A 55 11.06 -7.79 -11.58
CA ASP A 55 10.86 -8.77 -10.51
C ASP A 55 9.38 -9.13 -10.31
N PHE A 56 8.45 -8.33 -10.82
CA PHE A 56 7.05 -8.75 -10.83
C PHE A 56 6.88 -10.08 -11.54
N LEU A 57 7.65 -10.31 -12.59
CA LEU A 57 7.61 -11.58 -13.33
C LEU A 57 8.54 -12.61 -12.72
N ARG A 58 9.74 -12.18 -12.34
CA ARG A 58 10.74 -13.12 -11.81
C ARG A 58 10.36 -13.75 -10.49
N LEU A 59 9.64 -13.02 -9.66
CA LEU A 59 9.23 -13.48 -8.33
C LEU A 59 7.80 -14.03 -8.32
N ASP A 60 7.17 -14.14 -9.49
CA ASP A 60 5.77 -14.57 -9.61
C ASP A 60 4.80 -13.65 -8.85
N ALA A 61 5.11 -12.37 -8.85
CA ALA A 61 4.24 -11.36 -8.23
C ALA A 61 3.26 -10.80 -9.26
N ASN A 62 2.70 -11.68 -10.09
CA ASN A 62 1.87 -11.27 -11.22
C ASN A 62 0.63 -12.16 -11.36
N GLU A 63 0.07 -12.61 -10.26
CA GLU A 63 -1.16 -13.39 -10.30
C GLU A 63 -2.36 -12.46 -10.23
N PRO A 64 -3.33 -12.62 -11.13
CA PRO A 64 -4.57 -11.85 -11.00
C PRO A 64 -5.38 -12.32 -9.80
N SER A 65 -6.31 -11.49 -9.38
CA SER A 65 -7.14 -11.79 -8.23
C SER A 65 -8.59 -12.00 -8.65
N ASN A 66 -9.39 -12.39 -7.69
CA ASN A 66 -10.85 -12.40 -7.85
C ASN A 66 -11.36 -10.96 -7.93
N PRO A 67 -12.56 -10.76 -8.47
CA PRO A 67 -13.17 -9.44 -8.43
C PRO A 67 -13.31 -8.91 -7.01
N THR A 68 -13.20 -7.60 -6.86
CA THR A 68 -13.32 -6.94 -5.57
C THR A 68 -14.44 -5.90 -5.61
N PRO A 69 -15.19 -5.73 -4.51
CA PRO A 69 -16.19 -4.68 -4.44
C PRO A 69 -15.52 -3.32 -4.23
N GLU A 70 -16.33 -2.27 -4.29
CA GLU A 70 -15.88 -0.95 -3.93
C GLU A 70 -15.33 -0.98 -2.51
N ALA A 71 -14.22 -0.29 -2.28
CA ALA A 71 -13.55 -0.30 -0.98
C ALA A 71 -13.08 1.10 -0.59
N VAL A 72 -12.96 1.33 0.70
CA VAL A 72 -12.43 2.59 1.24
C VAL A 72 -10.99 2.33 1.64
N PRO A 73 -10.03 2.97 0.97
CA PRO A 73 -8.63 2.79 1.35
C PRO A 73 -8.30 3.63 2.57
N ARG A 74 -7.29 3.19 3.30
CA ARG A 74 -6.70 4.00 4.36
C ARG A 74 -5.26 4.27 4.00
N VAL A 75 -4.87 5.52 4.11
CA VAL A 75 -3.51 5.95 3.80
C VAL A 75 -2.82 6.30 5.10
N TYR A 76 -1.64 5.76 5.30
CA TYR A 76 -0.86 5.99 6.51
C TYR A 76 0.46 6.63 6.14
N GLU A 77 0.95 7.48 7.02
CA GLU A 77 2.27 8.07 6.89
C GLU A 77 3.18 7.45 7.94
N MET A 78 4.40 7.07 7.54
CA MET A 78 5.37 6.53 8.49
C MET A 78 5.92 7.65 9.35
N GLU A 79 5.88 7.43 10.66
CA GLU A 79 6.40 8.39 11.62
C GLU A 79 7.85 8.10 12.00
N ARG A 80 8.34 6.92 11.67
CA ARG A 80 9.72 6.53 11.91
C ARG A 80 10.08 5.35 11.04
N ASP A 81 11.38 5.12 10.85
CA ASP A 81 11.87 3.99 10.08
C ASP A 81 11.61 2.69 10.82
N THR A 82 11.25 1.66 10.08
CA THR A 82 11.01 0.35 10.64
C THR A 82 11.02 -0.67 9.50
N THR A 83 10.89 -1.94 9.85
CA THR A 83 10.77 -3.00 8.84
C THR A 83 9.34 -3.06 8.32
N PHE A 84 9.17 -3.66 7.15
CA PHE A 84 7.81 -3.87 6.61
C PHE A 84 6.96 -4.70 7.58
N GLU A 85 7.56 -5.70 8.19
CA GLU A 85 6.82 -6.55 9.11
C GLU A 85 6.23 -5.74 10.26
N HIS A 86 7.06 -4.94 10.91
CA HIS A 86 6.58 -4.11 12.02
C HIS A 86 5.57 -3.08 11.55
N MET A 87 5.81 -2.48 10.39
CA MET A 87 4.91 -1.47 9.87
C MET A 87 3.52 -2.05 9.62
N PHE A 88 3.44 -3.17 8.92
CA PHE A 88 2.15 -3.77 8.61
C PHE A 88 1.50 -4.40 9.83
N ASP A 89 2.29 -4.98 10.74
CA ASP A 89 1.75 -5.52 11.99
C ASP A 89 1.12 -4.44 12.85
N SER A 90 1.59 -3.20 12.75
CA SER A 90 1.01 -2.10 13.51
C SER A 90 -0.41 -1.76 13.04
N VAL A 91 -0.75 -2.11 11.80
CA VAL A 91 -2.10 -1.93 11.28
C VAL A 91 -2.97 -3.14 11.64
N CYS A 92 -2.49 -4.32 11.32
CA CYS A 92 -3.21 -5.56 11.60
C CYS A 92 -2.24 -6.72 11.51
N LYS A 93 -2.29 -7.61 12.49
CA LYS A 93 -1.39 -8.77 12.48
C LYS A 93 -1.76 -9.80 11.43
N ASP A 94 -3.02 -9.82 11.03
CA ASP A 94 -3.46 -10.69 9.94
C ASP A 94 -3.22 -9.97 8.62
N LYS A 95 -2.12 -10.31 7.98
CA LYS A 95 -1.72 -9.63 6.77
C LYS A 95 -2.68 -9.82 5.60
N ASP A 96 -3.47 -10.89 5.62
CA ASP A 96 -4.47 -11.08 4.58
C ASP A 96 -5.53 -9.98 4.60
N LYS A 97 -5.76 -9.37 5.75
CA LYS A 97 -6.78 -8.34 5.89
C LYS A 97 -6.33 -6.98 5.39
N ILE A 98 -5.03 -6.79 5.23
CA ILE A 98 -4.51 -5.49 4.77
C ILE A 98 -4.05 -5.54 3.31
N CYS A 99 -4.04 -6.73 2.70
CA CYS A 99 -3.58 -6.85 1.34
C CYS A 99 -4.57 -6.25 0.35
N TRP A 100 -4.02 -5.54 -0.60
CA TRP A 100 -4.74 -5.03 -1.75
C TRP A 100 -4.67 -6.08 -2.86
N THR A 101 -5.50 -5.93 -3.88
CA THR A 101 -5.27 -6.64 -5.14
C THR A 101 -4.50 -5.72 -6.06
N GLN A 102 -3.84 -6.29 -7.05
CA GLN A 102 -3.09 -5.47 -8.01
C GLN A 102 -4.02 -4.52 -8.77
N SER A 103 -5.23 -4.97 -9.11
CA SER A 103 -6.23 -4.11 -9.76
C SER A 103 -6.59 -2.91 -8.88
N GLN A 104 -6.70 -3.13 -7.56
CA GLN A 104 -6.99 -2.04 -6.63
C GLN A 104 -5.84 -1.06 -6.54
N ILE A 105 -4.60 -1.55 -6.52
CA ILE A 105 -3.42 -0.68 -6.47
C ILE A 105 -3.40 0.21 -7.72
N ILE A 106 -3.59 -0.39 -8.88
CA ILE A 106 -3.62 0.35 -10.15
C ILE A 106 -4.72 1.40 -10.11
N GLY A 107 -5.90 1.03 -9.67
CA GLY A 107 -7.03 1.96 -9.59
C GLY A 107 -6.78 3.13 -8.66
N PHE A 108 -6.17 2.86 -7.50
CA PHE A 108 -5.83 3.92 -6.56
C PHE A 108 -4.79 4.89 -7.14
N VAL A 109 -3.75 4.34 -7.74
CA VAL A 109 -2.68 5.15 -8.31
C VAL A 109 -3.20 6.04 -9.44
N GLN A 110 -4.11 5.52 -10.25
CA GLN A 110 -4.71 6.29 -11.34
C GLN A 110 -5.63 7.39 -10.82
N LYS A 111 -6.40 7.08 -9.79
CA LYS A 111 -7.43 8.01 -9.29
C LYS A 111 -6.86 9.03 -8.33
N TYR A 112 -5.89 8.64 -7.52
CA TYR A 112 -5.37 9.48 -6.44
C TYR A 112 -3.85 9.62 -6.46
N PRO A 113 -3.23 10.02 -7.58
CA PRO A 113 -1.76 10.11 -7.60
C PRO A 113 -1.23 11.11 -6.59
N ASN A 114 -1.98 12.15 -6.28
CA ASN A 114 -1.55 13.14 -5.29
C ASN A 114 -1.68 12.67 -3.84
N TRP A 115 -2.20 11.46 -3.62
CA TRP A 115 -2.13 10.81 -2.30
C TRP A 115 -0.87 9.97 -2.14
N LEU A 116 -0.10 9.78 -3.22
CA LEU A 116 1.19 9.12 -3.13
C LEU A 116 2.20 10.07 -2.50
N HIS A 117 3.19 9.50 -1.81
CA HIS A 117 4.19 10.34 -1.16
C HIS A 117 5.00 11.08 -2.21
N PRO A 118 5.18 12.40 -2.09
CA PRO A 118 5.89 13.18 -3.11
C PRO A 118 7.40 13.06 -2.96
N GLU A 119 8.11 13.64 -3.92
CA GLU A 119 9.55 13.89 -3.83
C GLU A 119 10.39 12.62 -3.78
N GLY A 120 9.96 11.58 -4.49
CA GLY A 120 10.79 10.39 -4.61
C GLY A 120 10.73 9.43 -3.45
N TRP A 121 9.83 9.65 -2.48
CA TRP A 121 9.61 8.68 -1.42
C TRP A 121 8.59 7.65 -1.89
N ALA A 122 8.76 6.41 -1.43
CA ALA A 122 7.88 5.33 -1.85
C ALA A 122 6.56 5.35 -1.10
N THR A 123 5.51 4.92 -1.77
CA THR A 123 4.26 4.52 -1.14
C THR A 123 4.15 3.01 -1.27
N PHE A 124 3.87 2.33 -0.17
CA PHE A 124 3.91 0.88 -0.09
C PHE A 124 2.51 0.29 -0.11
N PHE A 125 2.31 -0.73 -0.94
CA PHE A 125 1.03 -1.42 -1.06
C PHE A 125 1.26 -2.92 -0.86
N PRO A 126 0.75 -3.50 0.24
CA PRO A 126 0.90 -4.96 0.43
C PRO A 126 -0.09 -5.71 -0.46
N PHE A 127 0.35 -6.81 -1.01
CA PHE A 127 -0.51 -7.66 -1.83
C PHE A 127 0.00 -9.10 -1.79
N LYS A 128 -0.80 -10.03 -2.29
CA LYS A 128 -0.40 -11.43 -2.37
C LYS A 128 -0.43 -11.91 -3.81
N SER A 129 0.46 -12.81 -4.13
CA SER A 129 0.49 -13.48 -5.42
C SER A 129 0.97 -14.91 -5.17
N LYS A 130 0.22 -15.87 -5.67
CA LYS A 130 0.56 -17.29 -5.56
C LYS A 130 0.87 -17.70 -4.11
N GLY A 131 0.11 -17.15 -3.17
CA GLY A 131 0.24 -17.48 -1.76
C GLY A 131 1.35 -16.73 -1.02
N ASN A 132 2.15 -15.94 -1.71
CA ASN A 132 3.24 -15.19 -1.08
C ASN A 132 2.87 -13.74 -0.88
N PHE A 133 3.39 -13.16 0.18
CA PHE A 133 3.16 -11.76 0.54
C PHE A 133 4.24 -10.90 -0.12
N PHE A 134 3.81 -9.87 -0.82
CA PHE A 134 4.69 -8.92 -1.48
C PHE A 134 4.33 -7.50 -1.11
N VAL A 135 5.24 -6.59 -1.35
CA VAL A 135 5.00 -5.15 -1.20
C VAL A 135 5.34 -4.48 -2.52
N ALA A 136 4.40 -3.73 -3.07
CA ALA A 136 4.67 -2.88 -4.22
C ALA A 136 5.11 -1.52 -3.73
N TYR A 137 6.18 -0.99 -4.31
CA TYR A 137 6.73 0.30 -3.95
C TYR A 137 6.47 1.22 -5.13
N VAL A 138 5.62 2.23 -4.94
CA VAL A 138 5.28 3.16 -6.01
C VAL A 138 5.92 4.50 -5.73
N PHE A 139 6.63 5.02 -6.72
CA PHE A 139 7.26 6.34 -6.63
C PHE A 139 6.59 7.28 -7.62
N TRP A 140 6.23 8.46 -7.16
CA TRP A 140 5.56 9.47 -7.96
C TRP A 140 6.48 10.68 -8.09
N TYR A 141 6.79 11.05 -9.34
CA TYR A 141 7.67 12.19 -9.62
C TYR A 141 6.92 13.34 -10.27
N GLY A 142 5.60 13.25 -10.32
CA GLY A 142 4.74 14.26 -10.95
C GLY A 142 3.73 13.58 -11.85
N PRO A 143 2.82 14.36 -12.49
CA PRO A 143 1.76 13.77 -13.30
C PRO A 143 2.32 12.86 -14.38
N ALA A 144 1.83 11.63 -14.44
CA ALA A 144 2.23 10.61 -15.41
C ALA A 144 3.68 10.11 -15.24
N TRP A 145 4.36 10.46 -14.15
CA TRP A 145 5.73 10.03 -13.91
C TRP A 145 5.75 9.08 -12.72
N LEU A 146 5.46 7.82 -13.00
CA LEU A 146 5.36 6.79 -11.98
C LEU A 146 6.29 5.63 -12.31
N ASP A 147 6.96 5.09 -11.29
CA ASP A 147 7.59 3.80 -11.41
C ASP A 147 7.13 2.90 -10.26
N VAL A 148 7.34 1.60 -10.41
CA VAL A 148 6.90 0.64 -9.40
C VAL A 148 7.90 -0.48 -9.30
N PHE A 149 8.21 -0.86 -8.06
CA PHE A 149 9.11 -1.95 -7.70
C PHE A 149 8.35 -2.94 -6.83
N VAL A 150 8.94 -4.12 -6.64
CA VAL A 150 8.33 -5.14 -5.78
C VAL A 150 9.42 -5.86 -4.98
N GLY A 151 9.07 -6.20 -3.78
CA GLY A 151 9.94 -6.97 -2.90
C GLY A 151 9.20 -7.78 -1.87
#